data_68b4c6e48f9746bcb22f28569e6f5b83
#
_entry.id   68b4c6e48f9746bcb22f28569e6f5b83
#
_cell.length_a   1.000
_cell.length_b   1.000
_cell.length_c   1.000
_cell.angle_alpha   90.00
_cell.angle_beta   90.00
_cell.angle_gamma   90.00
#
_symmetry.space_group_name_H-M   'P 1'
#
loop_
_entity.id
_entity.type
_entity.pdbx_description
1 polymer ?
#
loop_
_entity_poly.entity_id
_entity_poly.type
_entity_poly.pdbx_seq_one_letter_code
_entity_poly.pdbx_strand_id
1 'polypeptide(L)'
;MTPRIPPLPPEQWPPEMNEALAALRPPNPRHPFPPRDPSRPKGLNILGTLAQHPELARAYHSFNGHVLFASTMSPRQRELLVLRVAHVRGAEYEWSQHVIQGRDAGLTDDEIVRIHTGPEAPGWSTLDRALLTAADELVADARISDGTWLALASELDVRQLMDVVFTVGAYEVLAMAMRSFGVELDDDLPPGRKSPSP
;
A
#
# COMPACT_ATOMS: atom_id res chain seq x y z
N MET A 1 -1.51 -21.55 3.87
CA MET A 1 -0.17 -22.02 4.35
C MET A 1 -0.02 -21.55 5.78
N THR A 2 0.59 -22.32 6.65
CA THR A 2 0.88 -21.87 8.02
C THR A 2 1.86 -20.70 7.97
N PRO A 3 1.63 -19.60 8.71
CA PRO A 3 2.55 -18.48 8.77
C PRO A 3 3.97 -18.93 9.18
N ARG A 4 5.00 -18.42 8.52
CA ARG A 4 6.40 -18.65 8.93
C ARG A 4 6.75 -17.82 10.16
N ILE A 5 6.16 -16.63 10.25
CA ILE A 5 6.21 -15.77 11.43
C ILE A 5 4.76 -15.57 11.89
N PRO A 6 4.30 -16.32 12.90
CA PRO A 6 2.93 -16.18 13.39
C PRO A 6 2.73 -14.82 14.05
N PRO A 7 1.57 -14.17 13.82
CA PRO A 7 1.27 -12.90 14.45
C PRO A 7 1.08 -13.07 15.95
N LEU A 8 1.62 -12.15 16.74
CA LEU A 8 1.28 -12.04 18.16
C LEU A 8 -0.15 -11.50 18.30
N PRO A 9 -0.99 -12.07 19.16
CA PRO A 9 -2.26 -11.48 19.48
C PRO A 9 -2.06 -10.16 20.25
N PRO A 10 -3.00 -9.19 20.16
CA PRO A 10 -2.82 -7.85 20.74
C PRO A 10 -2.44 -7.81 22.21
N GLU A 11 -2.92 -8.75 23.01
CA GLU A 11 -2.60 -8.86 24.43
C GLU A 11 -1.17 -9.31 24.73
N GLN A 12 -0.45 -9.80 23.72
CA GLN A 12 0.97 -10.20 23.81
C GLN A 12 1.92 -9.19 23.15
N TRP A 13 1.38 -8.08 22.62
CA TRP A 13 2.26 -7.07 22.00
C TRP A 13 3.14 -6.41 23.05
N PRO A 14 4.45 -6.31 22.79
CA PRO A 14 5.35 -5.59 23.69
C PRO A 14 4.97 -4.11 23.79
N PRO A 15 5.24 -3.45 24.93
CA PRO A 15 4.89 -2.03 25.13
C PRO A 15 5.43 -1.09 24.06
N GLU A 16 6.60 -1.40 23.49
CA GLU A 16 7.27 -0.66 22.43
C GLU A 16 6.43 -0.59 21.13
N MET A 17 5.50 -1.52 20.96
CA MET A 17 4.59 -1.51 19.81
C MET A 17 3.66 -0.28 19.82
N ASN A 18 3.38 0.32 20.99
CA ASN A 18 2.64 1.57 21.06
C ASN A 18 3.38 2.72 20.38
N GLU A 19 4.70 2.81 20.56
CA GLU A 19 5.54 3.80 19.88
C GLU A 19 5.62 3.52 18.37
N ALA A 20 5.71 2.24 18.00
CA ALA A 20 5.70 1.83 16.61
C ALA A 20 4.39 2.22 15.91
N LEU A 21 3.23 2.02 16.54
CA LEU A 21 1.94 2.45 16.01
C LEU A 21 1.79 3.97 15.96
N ALA A 22 2.32 4.67 16.97
CA ALA A 22 2.31 6.14 16.99
C ALA A 22 3.14 6.73 15.85
N ALA A 23 4.24 6.07 15.47
CA ALA A 23 5.12 6.51 14.38
C ALA A 23 4.43 6.52 13.01
N LEU A 24 3.33 5.78 12.83
CA LEU A 24 2.51 5.81 11.62
C LEU A 24 1.78 7.17 11.43
N ARG A 25 1.73 7.99 12.48
CA ARG A 25 1.05 9.28 12.47
C ARG A 25 2.07 10.41 12.42
N PRO A 26 2.42 10.94 11.24
CA PRO A 26 3.36 12.05 11.14
C PRO A 26 2.81 13.30 11.85
N PRO A 27 3.68 14.17 12.41
CA PRO A 27 3.25 15.34 13.15
C PRO A 27 2.54 16.40 12.29
N ASN A 28 2.81 16.40 10.98
CA ASN A 28 2.23 17.37 10.04
C ASN A 28 1.59 16.62 8.85
N PRO A 29 0.44 15.94 9.05
CA PRO A 29 -0.22 15.21 7.98
C PRO A 29 -0.81 16.17 6.94
N ARG A 30 -0.69 15.83 5.66
CA ARG A 30 -1.37 16.51 4.54
C ARG A 30 -2.76 15.94 4.30
N HIS A 31 -2.92 14.65 4.60
CA HIS A 31 -4.16 13.92 4.43
C HIS A 31 -4.77 13.56 5.78
N PRO A 32 -6.10 13.62 5.92
CA PRO A 32 -6.76 13.28 7.17
C PRO A 32 -6.55 11.80 7.51
N PHE A 33 -6.46 11.50 8.78
CA PHE A 33 -6.53 10.13 9.25
C PHE A 33 -7.97 9.61 9.03
N PRO A 34 -8.13 8.35 8.60
CA PRO A 34 -9.46 7.78 8.46
C PRO A 34 -10.20 7.83 9.81
N PRO A 35 -11.52 8.05 9.80
CA PRO A 35 -12.31 8.02 11.02
C PRO A 35 -12.22 6.63 11.67
N ARG A 36 -12.32 6.59 13.00
CA ARG A 36 -12.42 5.31 13.71
C ARG A 36 -13.74 4.65 13.34
N ASP A 37 -13.65 3.57 12.62
CA ASP A 37 -14.79 2.74 12.21
C ASP A 37 -14.56 1.31 12.72
N PRO A 38 -15.36 0.84 13.70
CA PRO A 38 -15.21 -0.52 14.25
C PRO A 38 -15.47 -1.63 13.22
N SER A 39 -16.17 -1.32 12.12
CA SER A 39 -16.47 -2.29 11.05
C SER A 39 -15.31 -2.50 10.08
N ARG A 40 -14.26 -1.67 10.17
CA ARG A 40 -13.09 -1.78 9.29
C ARG A 40 -12.13 -2.85 9.78
N PRO A 41 -11.49 -3.57 8.85
CA PRO A 41 -10.40 -4.48 9.19
C PRO A 41 -9.30 -3.75 9.96
N LYS A 42 -8.82 -4.41 11.02
CA LYS A 42 -7.85 -3.80 11.94
C LYS A 42 -6.41 -4.03 11.53
N GLY A 43 -6.16 -4.92 10.57
CA GLY A 43 -4.82 -5.28 10.14
C GLY A 43 -4.04 -6.05 11.22
N LEU A 44 -4.74 -6.85 12.03
CA LEU A 44 -4.14 -7.48 13.21
C LEU A 44 -3.05 -8.49 12.87
N ASN A 45 -3.16 -9.20 11.74
CA ASN A 45 -2.17 -10.19 11.37
C ASN A 45 -0.85 -9.56 10.96
N ILE A 46 -0.86 -8.50 10.13
CA ILE A 46 0.41 -7.81 9.80
C ILE A 46 0.98 -7.07 11.00
N LEU A 47 0.13 -6.41 11.81
CA LEU A 47 0.59 -5.70 13.01
C LEU A 47 1.16 -6.66 14.06
N GLY A 48 0.51 -7.82 14.27
CA GLY A 48 0.99 -8.86 15.17
C GLY A 48 2.30 -9.51 14.68
N THR A 49 2.47 -9.64 13.36
CA THR A 49 3.74 -10.10 12.78
C THR A 49 4.86 -9.08 13.02
N LEU A 50 4.58 -7.79 12.80
CA LEU A 50 5.54 -6.71 13.06
C LEU A 50 5.83 -6.51 14.56
N ALA A 51 4.90 -6.87 15.44
CA ALA A 51 5.10 -6.83 16.88
C ALA A 51 6.19 -7.80 17.39
N GLN A 52 6.62 -8.76 16.56
CA GLN A 52 7.82 -9.59 16.83
C GLN A 52 9.13 -8.78 16.80
N HIS A 53 9.13 -7.59 16.17
CA HIS A 53 10.29 -6.70 16.08
C HIS A 53 9.86 -5.23 16.10
N PRO A 54 9.51 -4.68 17.29
CA PRO A 54 8.92 -3.34 17.41
C PRO A 54 9.78 -2.20 16.87
N GLU A 55 11.12 -2.30 17.02
CA GLU A 55 12.04 -1.27 16.52
C GLU A 55 11.99 -1.19 14.99
N LEU A 56 11.95 -2.34 14.30
CA LEU A 56 11.76 -2.40 12.85
C LEU A 56 10.38 -1.87 12.45
N ALA A 57 9.34 -2.27 13.19
CA ALA A 57 7.99 -1.78 12.98
C ALA A 57 7.92 -0.25 13.08
N ARG A 58 8.57 0.35 14.09
CA ARG A 58 8.63 1.81 14.28
C ARG A 58 9.31 2.51 13.12
N ALA A 59 10.46 2.00 12.68
CA ALA A 59 11.21 2.57 11.56
C ALA A 59 10.38 2.52 10.27
N TYR A 60 9.78 1.36 9.96
CA TYR A 60 8.91 1.20 8.81
C TYR A 60 7.66 2.09 8.89
N HIS A 61 6.99 2.12 10.04
CA HIS A 61 5.79 2.95 10.23
C HIS A 61 6.09 4.46 10.12
N SER A 62 7.27 4.93 10.54
CA SER A 62 7.68 6.32 10.28
C SER A 62 7.74 6.63 8.79
N PHE A 63 8.32 5.75 8.01
CA PHE A 63 8.39 5.88 6.56
C PHE A 63 6.99 5.76 5.92
N ASN A 64 6.25 4.71 6.26
CA ASN A 64 4.92 4.47 5.71
C ASN A 64 3.91 5.54 6.14
N GLY A 65 4.07 6.12 7.31
CA GLY A 65 3.29 7.27 7.78
C GLY A 65 3.44 8.49 6.88
N HIS A 66 4.66 8.75 6.37
CA HIS A 66 4.87 9.77 5.34
C HIS A 66 4.08 9.41 4.07
N VAL A 67 4.24 8.21 3.55
CA VAL A 67 3.56 7.76 2.32
C VAL A 67 2.04 7.88 2.44
N LEU A 68 1.48 7.46 3.56
CA LEU A 68 0.02 7.46 3.76
C LEU A 68 -0.57 8.85 4.03
N PHE A 69 0.11 9.67 4.84
CA PHE A 69 -0.50 10.86 5.42
C PHE A 69 0.24 12.18 5.14
N ALA A 70 1.51 12.14 4.73
CA ALA A 70 2.31 13.35 4.48
C ALA A 70 2.78 13.49 3.04
N SER A 71 2.58 12.48 2.18
CA SER A 71 2.89 12.51 0.75
C SER A 71 2.21 13.70 0.04
N THR A 72 2.85 14.20 -1.00
CA THR A 72 2.32 15.27 -1.86
C THR A 72 1.37 14.77 -2.94
N MET A 73 1.32 13.45 -3.15
CA MET A 73 0.32 12.84 -4.04
C MET A 73 -1.07 12.82 -3.39
N SER A 74 -2.11 12.83 -4.22
CA SER A 74 -3.47 12.60 -3.72
C SER A 74 -3.62 11.17 -3.20
N PRO A 75 -4.56 10.92 -2.25
CA PRO A 75 -4.86 9.57 -1.80
C PRO A 75 -5.21 8.61 -2.95
N ARG A 76 -5.94 9.09 -3.97
CA ARG A 76 -6.30 8.28 -5.13
C ARG A 76 -5.08 7.86 -5.95
N GLN A 77 -4.15 8.78 -6.22
CA GLN A 77 -2.89 8.47 -6.94
C GLN A 77 -2.06 7.45 -6.18
N ARG A 78 -1.95 7.59 -4.86
CA ARG A 78 -1.28 6.62 -4.00
C ARG A 78 -1.91 5.24 -4.13
N GLU A 79 -3.24 5.13 -4.01
CA GLU A 79 -3.90 3.82 -4.06
C GLU A 79 -3.81 3.14 -5.45
N LEU A 80 -3.71 3.89 -6.54
CA LEU A 80 -3.40 3.33 -7.87
C LEU A 80 -2.04 2.60 -7.85
N LEU A 81 -1.01 3.24 -7.29
CA LEU A 81 0.34 2.65 -7.19
C LEU A 81 0.33 1.43 -6.27
N VAL A 82 -0.25 1.55 -5.08
CA VAL A 82 -0.28 0.49 -4.07
C VAL A 82 -1.01 -0.75 -4.57
N LEU A 83 -2.22 -0.57 -5.11
CA LEU A 83 -3.00 -1.68 -5.66
C LEU A 83 -2.29 -2.33 -6.85
N ARG A 84 -1.59 -1.55 -7.70
CA ARG A 84 -0.83 -2.14 -8.80
C ARG A 84 0.33 -2.98 -8.31
N VAL A 85 1.11 -2.49 -7.34
CA VAL A 85 2.19 -3.26 -6.69
C VAL A 85 1.64 -4.55 -6.07
N ALA A 86 0.57 -4.43 -5.27
CA ALA A 86 -0.05 -5.58 -4.63
C ALA A 86 -0.50 -6.65 -5.64
N HIS A 87 -1.09 -6.21 -6.77
CA HIS A 87 -1.50 -7.12 -7.85
C HIS A 87 -0.30 -7.80 -8.52
N VAL A 88 0.69 -7.02 -8.99
CA VAL A 88 1.86 -7.55 -9.70
C VAL A 88 2.66 -8.50 -8.83
N ARG A 89 2.78 -8.21 -7.54
CA ARG A 89 3.47 -9.08 -6.57
C ARG A 89 2.62 -10.23 -6.03
N GLY A 90 1.33 -10.29 -6.35
CA GLY A 90 0.42 -11.29 -5.78
C GLY A 90 0.35 -11.19 -4.24
N ALA A 91 0.40 -9.96 -3.71
CA ALA A 91 0.32 -9.66 -2.29
C ALA A 91 -1.16 -9.55 -1.86
N GLU A 92 -1.82 -10.71 -1.69
CA GLU A 92 -3.26 -10.81 -1.46
C GLU A 92 -3.70 -10.02 -0.20
N TYR A 93 -2.93 -10.06 0.86
CA TYR A 93 -3.21 -9.31 2.08
C TYR A 93 -3.24 -7.80 1.82
N GLU A 94 -2.19 -7.28 1.16
CA GLU A 94 -2.07 -5.86 0.80
C GLU A 94 -3.21 -5.43 -0.12
N TRP A 95 -3.48 -6.21 -1.16
CA TRP A 95 -4.62 -5.98 -2.05
C TRP A 95 -5.93 -5.84 -1.28
N SER A 96 -6.23 -6.80 -0.41
CA SER A 96 -7.50 -6.85 0.31
C SER A 96 -7.72 -5.65 1.22
N GLN A 97 -6.67 -5.17 1.88
CA GLN A 97 -6.71 -3.97 2.72
C GLN A 97 -6.85 -2.70 1.87
N HIS A 98 -6.08 -2.61 0.77
CA HIS A 98 -6.04 -1.40 -0.05
C HIS A 98 -7.22 -1.23 -1.00
N VAL A 99 -7.97 -2.28 -1.34
CA VAL A 99 -9.28 -2.14 -2.00
C VAL A 99 -10.25 -1.28 -1.18
N ILE A 100 -10.22 -1.40 0.15
CA ILE A 100 -11.04 -0.57 1.03
C ILE A 100 -10.57 0.88 0.99
N GLN A 101 -9.25 1.08 1.14
CA GLN A 101 -8.64 2.41 1.14
C GLN A 101 -8.78 3.09 -0.24
N GLY A 102 -8.69 2.32 -1.32
CA GLY A 102 -8.89 2.81 -2.68
C GLY A 102 -10.31 3.37 -2.91
N ARG A 103 -11.33 2.66 -2.42
CA ARG A 103 -12.71 3.17 -2.45
C ARG A 103 -12.88 4.45 -1.65
N ASP A 104 -12.29 4.52 -0.45
CA ASP A 104 -12.30 5.75 0.36
C ASP A 104 -11.58 6.91 -0.33
N ALA A 105 -10.55 6.60 -1.10
CA ALA A 105 -9.79 7.57 -1.90
C ALA A 105 -10.48 7.96 -3.21
N GLY A 106 -11.66 7.37 -3.51
CA GLY A 106 -12.48 7.70 -4.67
C GLY A 106 -12.24 6.82 -5.90
N LEU A 107 -11.52 5.69 -5.78
CA LEU A 107 -11.48 4.70 -6.85
C LEU A 107 -12.83 3.97 -6.96
N THR A 108 -13.36 3.87 -8.17
CA THR A 108 -14.54 3.07 -8.47
C THR A 108 -14.20 1.58 -8.50
N ASP A 109 -15.21 0.72 -8.35
CA ASP A 109 -15.02 -0.73 -8.46
C ASP A 109 -14.51 -1.12 -9.86
N ASP A 110 -14.95 -0.43 -10.91
CA ASP A 110 -14.48 -0.64 -12.28
C ASP A 110 -12.99 -0.27 -12.42
N GLU A 111 -12.53 0.80 -11.79
CA GLU A 111 -11.11 1.17 -11.78
C GLU A 111 -10.28 0.14 -11.00
N ILE A 112 -10.76 -0.31 -9.84
CA ILE A 112 -10.08 -1.34 -9.06
C ILE A 112 -9.94 -2.64 -9.86
N VAL A 113 -11.01 -3.07 -10.55
CA VAL A 113 -10.93 -4.22 -11.47
C VAL A 113 -9.96 -3.96 -12.61
N ARG A 114 -9.98 -2.76 -13.18
CA ARG A 114 -9.11 -2.36 -14.30
C ARG A 114 -7.62 -2.35 -13.94
N ILE A 115 -7.27 -2.13 -12.66
CA ILE A 115 -5.87 -2.20 -12.18
C ILE A 115 -5.27 -3.59 -12.47
N HIS A 116 -6.04 -4.68 -12.47
CA HIS A 116 -5.54 -6.01 -12.84
C HIS A 116 -5.03 -6.04 -14.29
N THR A 117 -5.77 -5.45 -15.23
CA THR A 117 -5.32 -5.35 -16.63
C THR A 117 -4.09 -4.42 -16.75
N GLY A 118 -3.99 -3.43 -15.88
CA GLY A 118 -2.86 -2.51 -15.80
C GLY A 118 -2.99 -1.29 -16.72
N PRO A 119 -1.84 -0.67 -17.07
CA PRO A 119 -1.82 0.60 -17.80
C PRO A 119 -2.44 0.54 -19.19
N GLU A 120 -2.45 -0.64 -19.82
CA GLU A 120 -3.01 -0.83 -21.18
C GLU A 120 -4.54 -0.86 -21.21
N ALA A 121 -5.20 -0.98 -20.05
CA ALA A 121 -6.66 -0.98 -20.01
C ALA A 121 -7.22 0.35 -20.52
N PRO A 122 -8.33 0.33 -21.30
CA PRO A 122 -8.96 1.55 -21.78
C PRO A 122 -9.60 2.33 -20.63
N GLY A 123 -9.68 3.66 -20.77
CA GLY A 123 -10.38 4.54 -19.84
C GLY A 123 -9.54 5.12 -18.70
N TRP A 124 -8.22 4.89 -18.67
CA TRP A 124 -7.32 5.64 -17.81
C TRP A 124 -7.05 7.05 -18.36
N SER A 125 -6.93 8.03 -17.46
CA SER A 125 -6.33 9.32 -17.83
C SER A 125 -4.86 9.13 -18.21
N THR A 126 -4.26 10.13 -18.86
CA THR A 126 -2.83 10.11 -19.18
C THR A 126 -1.98 9.91 -17.92
N LEU A 127 -2.31 10.64 -16.85
CA LEU A 127 -1.59 10.54 -15.58
C LEU A 127 -1.78 9.18 -14.90
N ASP A 128 -3.03 8.66 -14.83
CA ASP A 128 -3.27 7.36 -14.19
C ASP A 128 -2.54 6.23 -14.92
N ARG A 129 -2.55 6.26 -16.27
CA ARG A 129 -1.77 5.32 -17.08
C ARG A 129 -0.28 5.41 -16.76
N ALA A 130 0.27 6.63 -16.71
CA ALA A 130 1.69 6.84 -16.42
C ALA A 130 2.07 6.37 -15.02
N LEU A 131 1.19 6.56 -14.01
CA LEU A 131 1.39 6.05 -12.65
C LEU A 131 1.42 4.51 -12.61
N LEU A 132 0.48 3.86 -13.29
CA LEU A 132 0.43 2.39 -13.36
C LEU A 132 1.65 1.83 -14.11
N THR A 133 2.05 2.48 -15.22
CA THR A 133 3.25 2.11 -15.97
C THR A 133 4.51 2.25 -15.10
N ALA A 134 4.62 3.36 -14.35
CA ALA A 134 5.74 3.58 -13.45
C ALA A 134 5.80 2.51 -12.34
N ALA A 135 4.66 2.08 -11.80
CA ALA A 135 4.63 0.98 -10.84
C ALA A 135 5.15 -0.32 -11.47
N ASP A 136 4.70 -0.66 -12.68
CA ASP A 136 5.16 -1.86 -13.39
C ASP A 136 6.68 -1.82 -13.68
N GLU A 137 7.18 -0.69 -14.18
CA GLU A 137 8.59 -0.51 -14.49
C GLU A 137 9.49 -0.55 -13.24
N LEU A 138 9.06 0.10 -12.13
CA LEU A 138 9.79 0.06 -10.87
C LEU A 138 9.84 -1.35 -10.28
N VAL A 139 8.73 -2.08 -10.38
CA VAL A 139 8.63 -3.47 -9.89
C VAL A 139 9.49 -4.43 -10.74
N ALA A 140 9.57 -4.22 -12.07
CA ALA A 140 10.31 -5.08 -12.99
C ALA A 140 11.80 -4.74 -13.04
N ASP A 141 12.13 -3.46 -13.20
CA ASP A 141 13.45 -2.98 -13.58
C ASP A 141 14.11 -2.06 -12.55
N ALA A 142 13.45 -1.76 -11.43
CA ALA A 142 13.87 -0.80 -10.42
C ALA A 142 14.15 0.62 -10.99
N ARG A 143 13.57 0.95 -12.13
CA ARG A 143 13.76 2.21 -12.83
C ARG A 143 12.53 2.61 -13.65
N ILE A 144 12.16 3.89 -13.61
CA ILE A 144 11.17 4.47 -14.53
C ILE A 144 11.86 4.81 -15.85
N SER A 145 11.28 4.40 -16.98
CA SER A 145 11.78 4.74 -18.32
C SER A 145 11.67 6.25 -18.61
N ASP A 146 12.48 6.75 -19.51
CA ASP A 146 12.49 8.18 -19.85
C ASP A 146 11.14 8.64 -20.41
N GLY A 147 10.43 7.78 -21.17
CA GLY A 147 9.10 8.08 -21.70
C GLY A 147 8.04 8.22 -20.59
N THR A 148 8.00 7.28 -19.66
CA THR A 148 7.10 7.33 -18.50
C THR A 148 7.44 8.48 -17.57
N TRP A 149 8.75 8.75 -17.37
CA TRP A 149 9.21 9.90 -16.58
C TRP A 149 8.74 11.22 -17.14
N LEU A 150 8.85 11.43 -18.46
CA LEU A 150 8.38 12.64 -19.13
C LEU A 150 6.86 12.80 -19.02
N ALA A 151 6.11 11.71 -19.16
CA ALA A 151 4.66 11.72 -18.99
C ALA A 151 4.24 12.11 -17.55
N LEU A 152 4.92 11.56 -16.53
CA LEU A 152 4.70 11.95 -15.14
C LEU A 152 5.09 13.41 -14.89
N ALA A 153 6.26 13.85 -15.35
CA ALA A 153 6.79 15.18 -15.13
C ALA A 153 6.00 16.30 -15.82
N SER A 154 5.14 15.96 -16.80
CA SER A 154 4.22 16.92 -17.41
C SER A 154 3.05 17.31 -16.49
N GLU A 155 2.76 16.49 -15.48
CA GLU A 155 1.58 16.63 -14.59
C GLU A 155 1.98 16.77 -13.10
N LEU A 156 3.17 16.27 -12.72
CA LEU A 156 3.61 16.17 -11.34
C LEU A 156 4.84 17.05 -11.08
N ASP A 157 4.90 17.67 -9.92
CA ASP A 157 6.08 18.36 -9.45
C ASP A 157 7.18 17.37 -8.97
N VAL A 158 8.38 17.91 -8.67
CA VAL A 158 9.55 17.11 -8.24
C VAL A 158 9.25 16.30 -6.96
N ARG A 159 8.47 16.84 -6.02
CA ARG A 159 8.14 16.15 -4.78
C ARG A 159 7.21 14.98 -5.04
N GLN A 160 6.21 15.20 -5.89
CA GLN A 160 5.28 14.16 -6.30
C GLN A 160 5.99 13.04 -7.06
N LEU A 161 6.94 13.37 -7.96
CA LEU A 161 7.78 12.38 -8.65
C LEU A 161 8.61 11.54 -7.67
N MET A 162 9.16 12.15 -6.63
CA MET A 162 9.85 11.42 -5.56
C MET A 162 8.86 10.52 -4.80
N ASP A 163 7.69 11.04 -4.43
CA ASP A 163 6.66 10.27 -3.72
C ASP A 163 6.16 9.07 -4.53
N VAL A 164 6.11 9.13 -5.88
CA VAL A 164 5.81 7.97 -6.74
C VAL A 164 6.80 6.83 -6.46
N VAL A 165 8.09 7.12 -6.56
CA VAL A 165 9.14 6.10 -6.39
C VAL A 165 9.12 5.53 -4.97
N PHE A 166 9.04 6.40 -3.96
CA PHE A 166 9.05 5.97 -2.56
C PHE A 166 7.76 5.24 -2.15
N THR A 167 6.63 5.57 -2.75
CA THR A 167 5.38 4.82 -2.52
C THR A 167 5.50 3.39 -3.06
N VAL A 168 5.94 3.22 -4.30
CA VAL A 168 6.16 1.88 -4.87
C VAL A 168 7.15 1.09 -4.01
N GLY A 169 8.29 1.70 -3.65
CA GLY A 169 9.31 1.04 -2.81
C GLY A 169 8.79 0.62 -1.43
N ALA A 170 7.98 1.45 -0.78
CA ALA A 170 7.38 1.13 0.52
C ALA A 170 6.50 -0.12 0.45
N TYR A 171 5.68 -0.21 -0.59
CA TYR A 171 4.75 -1.33 -0.76
C TYR A 171 5.43 -2.57 -1.36
N GLU A 172 6.51 -2.41 -2.13
CA GLU A 172 7.38 -3.54 -2.51
C GLU A 172 8.00 -4.22 -1.28
N VAL A 173 8.54 -3.44 -0.35
CA VAL A 173 9.10 -3.97 0.91
C VAL A 173 8.01 -4.70 1.71
N LEU A 174 6.81 -4.13 1.79
CA LEU A 174 5.70 -4.72 2.54
C LEU A 174 5.19 -6.00 1.86
N ALA A 175 5.05 -6.01 0.54
CA ALA A 175 4.68 -7.20 -0.23
C ALA A 175 5.70 -8.34 -0.04
N MET A 176 7.02 -8.03 -0.10
CA MET A 176 8.07 -9.00 0.19
C MET A 176 7.97 -9.56 1.61
N ALA A 177 7.73 -8.70 2.61
CA ALA A 177 7.58 -9.10 4.00
C ALA A 177 6.36 -10.01 4.19
N MET A 178 5.18 -9.57 3.77
CA MET A 178 3.93 -10.33 3.93
C MET A 178 3.99 -11.71 3.28
N ARG A 179 4.52 -11.78 2.06
CA ARG A 179 4.64 -13.06 1.33
C ARG A 179 5.70 -13.96 1.92
N SER A 180 6.85 -13.41 2.34
CA SER A 180 7.94 -14.21 2.94
C SER A 180 7.57 -14.73 4.31
N PHE A 181 6.87 -13.94 5.12
CA PHE A 181 6.44 -14.32 6.47
C PHE A 181 5.18 -15.19 6.45
N GLY A 182 4.45 -15.21 5.34
CA GLY A 182 3.20 -15.95 5.18
C GLY A 182 2.06 -15.32 5.97
N VAL A 183 1.93 -13.99 5.91
CA VAL A 183 0.85 -13.27 6.60
C VAL A 183 -0.49 -13.66 5.98
N GLU A 184 -1.37 -14.24 6.78
CA GLU A 184 -2.72 -14.65 6.38
C GLU A 184 -3.70 -13.48 6.45
N LEU A 185 -4.79 -13.55 5.68
CA LEU A 185 -5.85 -12.53 5.73
C LEU A 185 -6.44 -12.44 7.13
N ASP A 186 -6.80 -11.22 7.54
CA ASP A 186 -7.52 -11.03 8.80
C ASP A 186 -8.94 -11.63 8.73
N ASP A 187 -9.42 -12.20 9.84
CA ASP A 187 -10.75 -12.79 9.93
C ASP A 187 -11.88 -11.76 9.78
N ASP A 188 -11.59 -10.48 10.03
CA ASP A 188 -12.55 -9.38 9.92
C ASP A 188 -12.62 -8.77 8.51
N LEU A 189 -11.90 -9.33 7.53
CA LEU A 189 -12.04 -8.92 6.13
C LEU A 189 -13.37 -9.41 5.55
N PRO A 190 -14.11 -8.54 4.84
CA PRO A 190 -15.37 -8.94 4.22
C PRO A 190 -15.16 -10.08 3.21
N PRO A 191 -16.07 -11.07 3.16
CA PRO A 191 -15.99 -12.16 2.20
C PRO A 191 -16.06 -11.66 0.75
N GLY A 192 -15.32 -12.29 -0.16
CA GLY A 192 -15.35 -11.99 -1.61
C GLY A 192 -14.33 -10.98 -2.11
N ARG A 193 -13.40 -10.51 -1.28
CA ARG A 193 -12.36 -9.54 -1.67
C ARG A 193 -10.99 -10.17 -1.99
N LYS A 194 -10.96 -11.45 -2.29
CA LYS A 194 -9.74 -12.09 -2.80
C LYS A 194 -9.38 -11.49 -4.15
N SER A 195 -8.09 -11.20 -4.35
CA SER A 195 -7.58 -10.89 -5.69
C SER A 195 -8.00 -12.01 -6.62
N PRO A 196 -8.54 -11.71 -7.82
CA PRO A 196 -8.63 -12.73 -8.85
C PRO A 196 -7.22 -13.30 -9.05
N SER A 197 -7.12 -14.63 -9.05
CA SER A 197 -5.85 -15.30 -9.31
C SER A 197 -5.27 -14.81 -10.64
N PRO A 198 -3.95 -14.59 -10.72
CA PRO A 198 -3.29 -14.20 -11.96
C PRO A 198 -3.46 -15.22 -13.07
#